data_2304bfc0048f9e24a3774253889f03dd
#
_entry.id   2304bfc0048f9e24a3774253889f03dd
#
_cell.length_a   1.000
_cell.length_b   1.000
_cell.length_c   1.000
_cell.angle_alpha   90.00
_cell.angle_beta   90.00
_cell.angle_gamma   90.00
#
_symmetry.space_group_name_H-M   'P 1'
#
loop_
_entity.id
_entity.type
_entity.pdbx_description
1 polymer ?
#
loop_
_entity_poly.entity_id
_entity_poly.type
_entity_poly.pdbx_seq_one_letter_code
_entity_poly.pdbx_strand_id
1 'polypeptide(L)'
;EIVIAGTDNPNVPGYLANAKETFKHVPQLNFTGYVKEVEVAPLFTESAVVVFPYTSTTGSSGVLHQAGSYGRAVVMPNLGDLANLILHEGYKGEFFEPNSIPSLAEAIRTIVSNDVYRIELGEANYKAATAFPMERVTAIYLKEFQNIIKTKKAAKKEGF
;
A
#
# COMPACT_ATOMS: atom_id res chain seq x y z
N GLU A 1 -8.79 -16.96 7.34
CA GLU A 1 -9.71 -15.80 7.45
C GLU A 1 -9.29 -14.71 6.46
N ILE A 2 -10.25 -13.99 5.88
CA ILE A 2 -10.03 -12.83 5.01
C ILE A 2 -10.75 -11.65 5.65
N VAL A 3 -10.00 -10.59 5.93
CA VAL A 3 -10.54 -9.36 6.52
C VAL A 3 -10.66 -8.29 5.44
N ILE A 4 -11.88 -7.81 5.20
CA ILE A 4 -12.18 -6.67 4.34
C ILE A 4 -12.27 -5.44 5.24
N ALA A 5 -11.21 -4.66 5.25
CA ALA A 5 -11.05 -3.53 6.16
C ALA A 5 -11.40 -2.20 5.48
N GLY A 6 -12.26 -1.40 6.10
CA GLY A 6 -12.63 -0.08 5.61
C GLY A 6 -14.10 0.07 5.27
N THR A 7 -14.43 1.22 4.71
CA THR A 7 -15.78 1.61 4.29
C THR A 7 -15.89 1.74 2.79
N ASP A 8 -17.10 1.89 2.28
CA ASP A 8 -17.36 2.13 0.87
C ASP A 8 -16.60 3.36 0.33
N ASN A 9 -16.18 3.26 -0.92
CA ASN A 9 -15.80 4.45 -1.66
C ASN A 9 -17.04 5.37 -1.78
N PRO A 10 -16.92 6.67 -1.48
CA PRO A 10 -18.04 7.61 -1.57
C PRO A 10 -18.76 7.63 -2.94
N ASN A 11 -18.03 7.28 -4.01
CA ASN A 11 -18.59 7.20 -5.37
C ASN A 11 -19.36 5.90 -5.64
N VAL A 12 -19.28 4.90 -4.75
CA VAL A 12 -19.95 3.61 -4.91
C VAL A 12 -20.54 3.18 -3.55
N PRO A 13 -21.53 3.92 -3.05
CA PRO A 13 -22.14 3.62 -1.76
C PRO A 13 -22.92 2.30 -1.80
N GLY A 14 -22.88 1.54 -0.72
CA GLY A 14 -23.58 0.26 -0.58
C GLY A 14 -22.84 -0.94 -1.17
N TYR A 15 -21.67 -0.74 -1.78
CA TYR A 15 -20.88 -1.82 -2.36
C TYR A 15 -20.53 -2.91 -1.34
N LEU A 16 -19.99 -2.52 -0.17
CA LEU A 16 -19.60 -3.48 0.86
C LEU A 16 -20.81 -4.16 1.52
N ALA A 17 -21.91 -3.44 1.68
CA ALA A 17 -23.14 -4.04 2.20
C ALA A 17 -23.68 -5.13 1.26
N ASN A 18 -23.68 -4.85 -0.05
CA ASN A 18 -24.06 -5.83 -1.07
C ASN A 18 -23.09 -7.02 -1.12
N ALA A 19 -21.78 -6.76 -1.05
CA ALA A 19 -20.77 -7.81 -1.01
C ALA A 19 -20.95 -8.71 0.23
N LYS A 20 -21.19 -8.13 1.40
CA LYS A 20 -21.45 -8.88 2.63
C LYS A 20 -22.69 -9.77 2.51
N GLU A 21 -23.77 -9.27 1.91
CA GLU A 21 -24.97 -10.08 1.68
C GLU A 21 -24.75 -11.18 0.66
N THR A 22 -24.08 -10.86 -0.45
CA THR A 22 -23.77 -11.82 -1.52
C THR A 22 -22.92 -13.00 -1.02
N PHE A 23 -21.94 -12.71 -0.20
CA PHE A 23 -20.96 -13.68 0.31
C PHE A 23 -21.22 -14.13 1.75
N LYS A 24 -22.41 -13.91 2.29
CA LYS A 24 -22.77 -14.32 3.66
C LYS A 24 -22.63 -15.83 3.95
N HIS A 25 -22.58 -16.64 2.90
CA HIS A 25 -22.36 -18.08 2.99
C HIS A 25 -20.88 -18.46 3.12
N VAL A 26 -19.96 -17.49 3.09
CA VAL A 26 -18.51 -17.68 3.25
C VAL A 26 -18.11 -17.21 4.66
N PRO A 27 -18.07 -18.11 5.66
CA PRO A 27 -17.85 -17.72 7.05
C PRO A 27 -16.45 -17.17 7.33
N GLN A 28 -15.52 -17.37 6.39
CA GLN A 28 -14.14 -16.87 6.49
C GLN A 28 -14.00 -15.38 6.15
N LEU A 29 -15.05 -14.73 5.59
CA LEU A 29 -15.02 -13.31 5.27
C LEU A 29 -15.50 -12.48 6.47
N ASN A 30 -14.65 -11.55 6.89
CA ASN A 30 -14.95 -10.58 7.92
C ASN A 30 -14.90 -9.15 7.36
N PHE A 31 -15.94 -8.36 7.58
CA PHE A 31 -16.03 -6.96 7.15
C PHE A 31 -15.98 -6.05 8.37
N THR A 32 -14.91 -5.27 8.53
CA THR A 32 -14.71 -4.44 9.72
C THR A 32 -15.56 -3.17 9.73
N GLY A 33 -15.93 -2.66 8.56
CA GLY A 33 -16.37 -1.27 8.43
C GLY A 33 -15.23 -0.29 8.70
N TYR A 34 -15.54 0.88 9.27
CA TYR A 34 -14.54 1.88 9.61
C TYR A 34 -13.52 1.33 10.63
N VAL A 35 -12.25 1.40 10.29
CA VAL A 35 -11.13 0.99 11.16
C VAL A 35 -10.66 2.20 11.95
N LYS A 36 -10.73 2.13 13.27
CA LYS A 36 -10.22 3.18 14.17
C LYS A 36 -8.70 3.15 14.19
N GLU A 37 -8.07 4.29 14.47
CA GLU A 37 -6.59 4.41 14.52
C GLU A 37 -5.95 3.36 15.44
N VAL A 38 -6.55 3.08 16.58
CA VAL A 38 -6.04 2.09 17.55
C VAL A 38 -6.13 0.64 17.05
N GLU A 39 -6.94 0.37 16.04
CA GLU A 39 -7.15 -0.94 15.43
C GLU A 39 -6.23 -1.20 14.23
N VAL A 40 -5.60 -0.13 13.71
CA VAL A 40 -4.74 -0.22 12.52
C VAL A 40 -3.52 -1.10 12.76
N ALA A 41 -2.79 -0.87 13.85
CA ALA A 41 -1.60 -1.65 14.16
C ALA A 41 -1.90 -3.14 14.37
N PRO A 42 -2.89 -3.54 15.20
CA PRO A 42 -3.31 -4.94 15.30
C PRO A 42 -3.67 -5.56 13.94
N LEU A 43 -4.45 -4.85 13.12
CA LEU A 43 -4.91 -5.34 11.82
C LEU A 43 -3.73 -5.72 10.91
N PHE A 44 -2.69 -4.87 10.85
CA PHE A 44 -1.50 -5.19 10.06
C PHE A 44 -0.63 -6.27 10.72
N THR A 45 -0.38 -6.18 12.02
CA THR A 45 0.53 -7.10 12.70
C THR A 45 0.00 -8.54 12.77
N GLU A 46 -1.31 -8.73 12.77
CA GLU A 46 -1.96 -10.05 12.75
C GLU A 46 -2.16 -10.59 11.33
N SER A 47 -2.02 -9.76 10.29
CA SER A 47 -2.17 -10.19 8.90
C SER A 47 -0.95 -10.98 8.43
N ALA A 48 -1.18 -12.12 7.79
CA ALA A 48 -0.13 -12.86 7.09
C ALA A 48 0.31 -12.15 5.80
N VAL A 49 -0.64 -11.57 5.07
CA VAL A 49 -0.43 -10.86 3.81
C VAL A 49 -1.44 -9.73 3.68
N VAL A 50 -1.04 -8.62 3.07
CA VAL A 50 -1.93 -7.51 2.73
C VAL A 50 -2.18 -7.52 1.23
N VAL A 51 -3.45 -7.50 0.84
CA VAL A 51 -3.88 -7.62 -0.56
C VAL A 51 -4.47 -6.29 -1.03
N PHE A 52 -4.03 -5.83 -2.20
CA PHE A 52 -4.48 -4.60 -2.83
C PHE A 52 -5.25 -4.91 -4.12
N PRO A 53 -6.56 -5.21 -4.05
CA PRO A 53 -7.33 -5.63 -5.22
C PRO A 53 -7.74 -4.44 -6.10
N TYR A 54 -6.80 -3.53 -6.39
CA TYR A 54 -7.05 -2.37 -7.22
C TYR A 54 -7.22 -2.75 -8.68
N THR A 55 -8.15 -2.12 -9.35
CA THR A 55 -8.35 -2.22 -10.80
C THR A 55 -7.78 -1.03 -11.55
N SER A 56 -7.52 0.07 -10.84
CA SER A 56 -6.87 1.28 -11.34
C SER A 56 -6.23 2.05 -10.18
N THR A 57 -5.22 2.86 -10.46
CA THR A 57 -4.59 3.75 -9.49
C THR A 57 -4.02 4.98 -10.17
N THR A 58 -3.89 6.07 -9.42
CA THR A 58 -3.29 7.33 -9.87
C THR A 58 -1.96 7.65 -9.18
N GLY A 59 -1.42 6.71 -8.41
CA GLY A 59 -0.15 6.90 -7.71
C GLY A 59 0.18 5.77 -6.74
N SER A 60 1.17 5.99 -5.88
CA SER A 60 1.53 5.07 -4.81
C SER A 60 0.42 4.98 -3.75
N SER A 61 0.32 3.82 -3.11
CA SER A 61 -0.68 3.59 -2.08
C SER A 61 -0.11 3.88 -0.69
N GLY A 62 -0.71 4.82 0.05
CA GLY A 62 -0.35 5.07 1.46
C GLY A 62 -0.52 3.82 2.33
N VAL A 63 -1.51 2.98 2.03
CA VAL A 63 -1.74 1.70 2.72
C VAL A 63 -0.62 0.69 2.44
N LEU A 64 0.01 0.74 1.27
CA LEU A 64 1.19 -0.07 0.95
C LEU A 64 2.38 0.32 1.83
N HIS A 65 2.66 1.61 1.96
CA HIS A 65 3.73 2.10 2.84
C HIS A 65 3.45 1.71 4.30
N GLN A 66 2.19 1.73 4.70
CA GLN A 66 1.78 1.30 6.03
C GLN A 66 1.99 -0.22 6.19
N ALA A 67 1.58 -1.06 5.23
CA ALA A 67 1.86 -2.50 5.25
C ALA A 67 3.36 -2.78 5.36
N GLY A 68 4.18 -2.06 4.60
CA GLY A 68 5.64 -2.12 4.67
C GLY A 68 6.18 -1.75 6.04
N SER A 69 5.68 -0.68 6.67
CA SER A 69 6.14 -0.26 8.00
C SER A 69 5.85 -1.28 9.11
N TYR A 70 4.87 -2.16 8.89
CA TYR A 70 4.59 -3.32 9.74
C TYR A 70 5.27 -4.61 9.26
N GLY A 71 6.14 -4.55 8.24
CA GLY A 71 6.87 -5.71 7.74
C GLY A 71 5.95 -6.78 7.13
N ARG A 72 4.90 -6.36 6.42
CA ARG A 72 3.97 -7.31 5.80
C ARG A 72 4.33 -7.62 4.36
N ALA A 73 4.19 -8.90 4.00
CA ALA A 73 4.17 -9.31 2.60
C ALA A 73 2.92 -8.74 1.91
N VAL A 74 3.02 -8.44 0.62
CA VAL A 74 1.94 -7.80 -0.12
C VAL A 74 1.62 -8.51 -1.43
N VAL A 75 0.35 -8.45 -1.83
CA VAL A 75 -0.13 -8.87 -3.15
C VAL A 75 -0.72 -7.65 -3.84
N MET A 76 -0.21 -7.32 -5.03
CA MET A 76 -0.50 -6.09 -5.75
C MET A 76 -0.92 -6.34 -7.19
N PRO A 77 -1.73 -5.48 -7.79
CA PRO A 77 -2.06 -5.59 -9.20
C PRO A 77 -0.86 -5.18 -10.07
N ASN A 78 -0.68 -5.85 -11.19
CA ASN A 78 0.26 -5.46 -12.24
C ASN A 78 -0.31 -4.27 -13.04
N LEU A 79 -0.32 -3.10 -12.43
CA LEU A 79 -0.80 -1.84 -13.02
C LEU A 79 0.40 -0.98 -13.47
N GLY A 80 1.14 -1.43 -14.46
CA GLY A 80 2.17 -0.68 -15.16
C GLY A 80 3.01 0.27 -14.26
N ASP A 81 2.64 1.54 -14.24
CA ASP A 81 3.37 2.58 -13.50
C ASP A 81 3.39 2.34 -11.99
N LEU A 82 2.32 1.81 -11.39
CA LEU A 82 2.30 1.48 -9.97
C LEU A 82 3.31 0.36 -9.67
N ALA A 83 3.30 -0.71 -10.45
CA ALA A 83 4.21 -1.82 -10.26
C ALA A 83 5.68 -1.37 -10.37
N ASN A 84 5.99 -0.56 -11.40
CA ASN A 84 7.33 -0.01 -11.61
C ASN A 84 7.76 0.92 -10.46
N LEU A 85 6.87 1.80 -9.99
CA LEU A 85 7.15 2.70 -8.87
C LEU A 85 7.45 1.94 -7.59
N ILE A 86 6.62 0.98 -7.25
CA ILE A 86 6.75 0.15 -6.05
C ILE A 86 8.06 -0.64 -6.05
N LEU A 87 8.40 -1.26 -7.19
CA LEU A 87 9.66 -1.98 -7.35
C LEU A 87 10.88 -1.05 -7.26
N HIS A 88 10.78 0.16 -7.83
CA HIS A 88 11.84 1.17 -7.76
C HIS A 88 12.06 1.66 -6.31
N GLU A 89 11.02 1.76 -5.51
CA GLU A 89 11.10 2.10 -4.08
C GLU A 89 11.63 0.94 -3.21
N GLY A 90 11.87 -0.24 -3.80
CA GLY A 90 12.45 -1.40 -3.13
C GLY A 90 11.44 -2.34 -2.48
N TYR A 91 10.14 -2.11 -2.68
CA TYR A 91 9.10 -3.04 -2.22
C TYR A 91 9.14 -4.33 -3.03
N LYS A 92 8.74 -5.42 -2.37
CA LYS A 92 8.62 -6.75 -2.97
C LYS A 92 7.27 -7.37 -2.62
N GLY A 93 6.74 -8.17 -3.55
CA GLY A 93 5.47 -8.87 -3.36
C GLY A 93 5.13 -9.71 -4.58
N GLU A 94 4.00 -10.38 -4.51
CA GLU A 94 3.42 -11.06 -5.66
C GLU A 94 2.51 -10.10 -6.43
N PHE A 95 2.57 -10.20 -7.75
CA PHE A 95 1.74 -9.40 -8.64
C PHE A 95 0.69 -10.27 -9.31
N PHE A 96 -0.51 -9.73 -9.48
CA PHE A 96 -1.59 -10.39 -10.21
C PHE A 96 -2.07 -9.53 -11.37
N GLU A 97 -2.61 -10.18 -12.39
CA GLU A 97 -3.22 -9.47 -13.52
C GLU A 97 -4.55 -8.84 -13.10
N PRO A 98 -4.75 -7.53 -13.32
CA PRO A 98 -5.98 -6.84 -12.98
C PRO A 98 -7.21 -7.53 -13.55
N ASN A 99 -8.29 -7.61 -12.77
CA ASN A 99 -9.53 -8.29 -13.11
C ASN A 99 -9.43 -9.83 -13.30
N SER A 100 -8.30 -10.45 -12.93
CA SER A 100 -8.11 -11.89 -12.98
C SER A 100 -8.21 -12.54 -11.60
N ILE A 101 -9.37 -13.14 -11.29
CA ILE A 101 -9.57 -13.87 -10.03
C ILE A 101 -8.56 -15.03 -9.88
N PRO A 102 -8.29 -15.86 -10.91
CA PRO A 102 -7.30 -16.91 -10.79
C PRO A 102 -5.89 -16.39 -10.48
N SER A 103 -5.46 -15.30 -11.14
CA SER A 103 -4.16 -14.69 -10.90
C SER A 103 -4.03 -14.15 -9.48
N LEU A 104 -5.06 -13.46 -8.97
CA LEU A 104 -5.11 -12.98 -7.59
C LEU A 104 -5.02 -14.14 -6.59
N ALA A 105 -5.81 -15.19 -6.80
CA ALA A 105 -5.82 -16.36 -5.92
C ALA A 105 -4.46 -17.06 -5.90
N GLU A 106 -3.77 -17.16 -7.04
CA GLU A 106 -2.43 -17.75 -7.12
C GLU A 106 -1.39 -16.90 -6.39
N ALA A 107 -1.39 -15.58 -6.61
CA ALA A 107 -0.48 -14.68 -5.91
C ALA A 107 -0.63 -14.75 -4.38
N ILE A 108 -1.86 -14.80 -3.88
CA ILE A 108 -2.13 -15.01 -2.44
C ILE A 108 -1.60 -16.36 -2.00
N ARG A 109 -1.89 -17.43 -2.74
CA ARG A 109 -1.49 -18.80 -2.40
C ARG A 109 0.03 -18.94 -2.32
N THR A 110 0.75 -18.36 -3.27
CA THR A 110 2.23 -18.35 -3.30
C THR A 110 2.82 -17.83 -1.99
N ILE A 111 2.29 -16.74 -1.48
CA ILE A 111 2.79 -16.14 -0.22
C ILE A 111 2.35 -16.96 0.99
N VAL A 112 1.07 -17.34 1.09
CA VAL A 112 0.55 -17.95 2.32
C VAL A 112 1.00 -19.41 2.50
N SER A 113 1.42 -20.08 1.42
CA SER A 113 1.94 -21.46 1.48
C SER A 113 3.45 -21.55 1.79
N ASN A 114 4.16 -20.43 1.84
CA ASN A 114 5.61 -20.40 2.07
C ASN A 114 5.99 -19.33 3.12
N ASP A 115 6.13 -19.76 4.35
CA ASP A 115 6.45 -18.89 5.49
C ASP A 115 7.79 -18.18 5.34
N VAL A 116 8.81 -18.88 4.82
CA VAL A 116 10.14 -18.29 4.60
C VAL A 116 10.05 -17.15 3.60
N TYR A 117 9.43 -17.41 2.45
CA TYR A 117 9.25 -16.41 1.41
C TYR A 117 8.41 -15.21 1.91
N ARG A 118 7.33 -15.47 2.65
CA ARG A 118 6.50 -14.43 3.25
C ARG A 118 7.30 -13.53 4.19
N ILE A 119 8.16 -14.10 5.02
CA ILE A 119 9.01 -13.34 5.96
C ILE A 119 10.03 -12.50 5.18
N GLU A 120 10.70 -13.07 4.17
CA GLU A 120 11.65 -12.34 3.32
C GLU A 120 11.02 -11.13 2.62
N LEU A 121 9.79 -11.29 2.09
CA LEU A 121 9.04 -10.19 1.52
C LEU A 121 8.73 -9.10 2.56
N GLY A 122 8.28 -9.50 3.74
CA GLY A 122 7.98 -8.58 4.84
C GLY A 122 9.21 -7.78 5.28
N GLU A 123 10.37 -8.42 5.43
CA GLU A 123 11.62 -7.75 5.76
C GLU A 123 12.07 -6.76 4.68
N ALA A 124 11.94 -7.13 3.40
CA ALA A 124 12.24 -6.23 2.29
C ALA A 124 11.33 -4.99 2.31
N ASN A 125 10.04 -5.19 2.54
CA ASN A 125 9.05 -4.12 2.60
C ASN A 125 9.27 -3.20 3.81
N TYR A 126 9.68 -3.76 4.96
CA TYR A 126 10.05 -2.94 6.11
C TYR A 126 11.26 -2.05 5.80
N LYS A 127 12.29 -2.59 5.15
CA LYS A 127 13.46 -1.82 4.71
C LYS A 127 13.07 -0.72 3.73
N ALA A 128 12.22 -1.01 2.75
CA ALA A 128 11.72 -0.03 1.78
C ALA A 128 10.94 1.10 2.48
N ALA A 129 9.98 0.76 3.34
CA ALA A 129 9.16 1.73 4.08
C ALA A 129 9.99 2.64 4.99
N THR A 130 11.06 2.13 5.58
CA THR A 130 11.92 2.87 6.51
C THR A 130 13.11 3.57 5.85
N ALA A 131 13.33 3.38 4.54
CA ALA A 131 14.42 4.00 3.79
C ALA A 131 14.31 5.53 3.70
N PHE A 132 13.09 6.06 3.76
CA PHE A 132 12.80 7.49 3.68
C PHE A 132 12.00 7.96 4.90
N PRO A 133 12.63 8.04 6.08
CA PRO A 133 11.94 8.57 7.25
C PRO A 133 11.56 10.04 7.04
N MET A 134 10.50 10.50 7.72
CA MET A 134 9.93 11.84 7.54
C MET A 134 10.96 12.95 7.73
N GLU A 135 11.90 12.77 8.64
CA GLU A 135 13.00 13.71 8.89
C GLU A 135 13.88 13.90 7.65
N ARG A 136 14.18 12.80 6.93
CA ARG A 136 14.96 12.86 5.69
C ARG A 136 14.18 13.54 4.57
N VAL A 137 12.91 13.23 4.42
CA VAL A 137 12.01 13.87 3.44
C VAL A 137 11.91 15.37 3.72
N THR A 138 11.68 15.76 4.96
CA THR A 138 11.62 17.16 5.40
C THR A 138 12.92 17.90 5.12
N ALA A 139 14.07 17.29 5.38
CA ALA A 139 15.37 17.89 5.13
C ALA A 139 15.60 18.15 3.62
N ILE A 140 15.17 17.24 2.75
CA ILE A 140 15.22 17.41 1.29
C ILE A 140 14.38 18.61 0.86
N TYR A 141 13.11 18.69 1.29
CA TYR A 141 12.23 19.82 0.98
C TYR A 141 12.79 21.16 1.46
N LEU A 142 13.27 21.22 2.70
CA LEU A 142 13.88 22.44 3.25
C LEU A 142 15.09 22.89 2.43
N LYS A 143 15.94 21.97 2.01
CA LYS A 143 17.08 22.28 1.15
C LYS A 143 16.65 22.87 -0.20
N GLU A 144 15.66 22.25 -0.83
CA GLU A 144 15.15 22.74 -2.12
C GLU A 144 14.48 24.11 -1.99
N PHE A 145 13.67 24.35 -0.96
CA PHE A 145 13.10 25.66 -0.69
C PHE A 145 14.17 26.74 -0.46
N GLN A 146 15.22 26.42 0.27
CA GLN A 146 16.35 27.33 0.47
C GLN A 146 17.07 27.68 -0.85
N ASN A 147 17.25 26.68 -1.72
CA ASN A 147 17.86 26.88 -3.04
C ASN A 147 17.00 27.82 -3.91
N ILE A 148 15.69 27.59 -3.96
CA ILE A 148 14.74 28.44 -4.70
C ILE A 148 14.77 29.89 -4.18
N ILE A 149 14.79 30.07 -2.85
CA ILE A 149 14.85 31.41 -2.25
C ILE A 149 16.15 32.12 -2.60
N LYS A 150 17.30 31.42 -2.56
CA LYS A 150 18.63 31.98 -2.93
C LYS A 150 18.65 32.42 -4.39
N THR A 151 18.15 31.57 -5.30
CA THR A 151 18.09 31.84 -6.73
C THR A 151 17.22 33.07 -7.04
N LYS A 152 16.02 33.14 -6.43
CA LYS A 152 15.13 34.32 -6.57
C LYS A 152 15.75 35.61 -6.04
N LYS A 153 16.50 35.54 -4.92
CA LYS A 153 17.20 36.72 -4.36
C LYS A 153 18.35 37.17 -5.27
N ALA A 154 19.08 36.23 -5.89
CA ALA A 154 20.15 36.55 -6.84
C ALA A 154 19.59 37.23 -8.08
N ALA A 155 18.58 36.66 -8.72
CA ALA A 155 17.90 37.24 -9.87
C ALA A 155 17.37 38.68 -9.61
N LYS A 156 16.82 38.92 -8.40
CA LYS A 156 16.33 40.24 -8.03
C LYS A 156 17.46 41.29 -7.81
N LYS A 157 18.69 40.85 -7.53
CA LYS A 157 19.86 41.74 -7.41
C LYS A 157 20.49 42.09 -8.76
N GLU A 158 20.29 41.22 -9.78
CA GLU A 158 20.82 41.38 -11.12
C GLU A 158 19.90 42.21 -12.06
N GLY A 159 18.78 42.76 -11.54
CA GLY A 159 17.99 43.78 -12.23
C GLY A 159 16.98 43.27 -13.25
N PHE A 160 16.52 42.01 -13.11
CA PHE A 160 15.37 41.52 -13.84
C PHE A 160 14.13 41.45 -12.93
#